data_c50c8f37cbdedbd3daccb91d7bc11bec
#
_entry.id   c50c8f37cbdedbd3daccb91d7bc11bec
#
_cell.length_a   1.000
_cell.length_b   1.000
_cell.length_c   1.000
_cell.angle_alpha   90.00
_cell.angle_beta   90.00
_cell.angle_gamma   90.00
#
_symmetry.space_group_name_H-M   'P 1'
#
loop_
_entity.id
_entity.type
_entity.pdbx_description
1 polymer ?
#
loop_
_entity_poly.entity_id
_entity_poly.type
_entity_poly.pdbx_seq_one_letter_code
_entity_poly.pdbx_strand_id
1 'polypeptide(L)'
;SMPSISFGALPRVVVIGGGAGGATAARYIAKDSKGGVDVTLVEASKRYYTCFFSNLYLGGFRNYGSIGHNYYGLAVNRGVNVVHEWAVSVDSAAKKVNLGSGNSISYDKLVISPGVDLKYDTINGYSAEAQAHMPHAWKSGTQVQLLRNQVMNMKKGGTFVMVPPPNPYRCPPGPYERVSMIAHQFKKSNPTAKIVILDPKNKFSKQGLFMEGWQRHYPGMIEWIDADTHGGLKNINVSKMEFETDLDTFKADAACVVPAQKAGAIAMAAGVNNGDWCPIVPASMQSQADENIYVLGDASIAKSMPKSGFSANSQAKVAANHIRGALTGSKVFPARYSNTCWSLVATNDGVK
;
A
#
# COMPACT_ATOMS: atom_id res chain seq x y z
N SER A 1 19.69 55.43 -0.28
CA SER A 1 18.76 54.36 -0.68
C SER A 1 19.21 53.06 -0.06
N MET A 2 18.40 52.49 0.81
CA MET A 2 18.63 51.14 1.33
C MET A 2 18.41 50.13 0.21
N PRO A 3 19.26 49.11 0.03
CA PRO A 3 19.03 48.10 -0.95
C PRO A 3 17.77 47.29 -0.51
N SER A 4 16.76 47.27 -1.36
CA SER A 4 15.63 46.38 -1.19
C SER A 4 16.12 44.93 -1.36
N ILE A 5 16.12 44.16 -0.28
CA ILE A 5 16.36 42.71 -0.35
C ILE A 5 15.12 42.10 -1.00
N SER A 6 15.21 41.77 -2.27
CA SER A 6 14.20 40.93 -2.94
C SER A 6 14.37 39.50 -2.42
N PHE A 7 13.49 39.08 -1.54
CA PHE A 7 13.38 37.66 -1.24
C PHE A 7 12.81 36.96 -2.47
N GLY A 8 13.64 36.19 -3.17
CA GLY A 8 13.17 35.31 -4.24
C GLY A 8 12.10 34.37 -3.74
N ALA A 9 11.20 33.92 -4.63
CA ALA A 9 10.18 32.93 -4.30
C ALA A 9 10.85 31.66 -3.73
N LEU A 10 10.24 31.06 -2.69
CA LEU A 10 10.73 29.81 -2.11
C LEU A 10 10.71 28.67 -3.14
N PRO A 11 11.70 27.78 -3.11
CA PRO A 11 11.64 26.55 -3.88
C PRO A 11 10.39 25.75 -3.52
N ARG A 12 9.78 25.12 -4.52
CA ARG A 12 8.48 24.44 -4.39
C ARG A 12 8.68 22.94 -4.49
N VAL A 13 8.12 22.20 -3.53
CA VAL A 13 8.02 20.76 -3.58
C VAL A 13 6.55 20.36 -3.61
N VAL A 14 6.17 19.56 -4.60
CA VAL A 14 4.86 18.93 -4.65
C VAL A 14 5.03 17.46 -4.30
N VAL A 15 4.18 16.97 -3.39
CA VAL A 15 4.11 15.56 -3.00
C VAL A 15 2.75 15.02 -3.43
N ILE A 16 2.73 14.00 -4.27
CA ILE A 16 1.51 13.31 -4.70
C ILE A 16 1.34 12.04 -3.89
N GLY A 17 0.21 11.91 -3.21
CA GLY A 17 -0.13 10.77 -2.36
C GLY A 17 0.20 11.01 -0.89
N GLY A 18 -0.80 10.90 -0.03
CA GLY A 18 -0.74 11.17 1.41
C GLY A 18 -0.65 9.91 2.29
N GLY A 19 -0.13 8.81 1.76
CA GLY A 19 0.12 7.58 2.53
C GLY A 19 1.40 7.64 3.35
N ALA A 20 1.89 6.47 3.78
CA ALA A 20 3.07 6.35 4.64
C ALA A 20 4.32 7.03 4.07
N GLY A 21 4.54 6.93 2.75
CA GLY A 21 5.67 7.58 2.09
C GLY A 21 5.46 9.09 1.93
N GLY A 22 4.37 9.48 1.25
CA GLY A 22 4.14 10.87 0.88
C GLY A 22 3.90 11.81 2.06
N ALA A 23 3.08 11.41 3.02
CA ALA A 23 2.84 12.21 4.23
C ALA A 23 4.12 12.37 5.06
N THR A 24 4.95 11.32 5.15
CA THR A 24 6.25 11.40 5.83
C THR A 24 7.20 12.33 5.07
N ALA A 25 7.28 12.23 3.76
CA ALA A 25 8.12 13.11 2.94
C ALA A 25 7.72 14.58 3.12
N ALA A 26 6.43 14.90 2.98
CA ALA A 26 5.91 16.26 3.17
C ALA A 26 6.27 16.80 4.55
N ARG A 27 6.08 15.99 5.59
CA ARG A 27 6.42 16.37 6.98
C ARG A 27 7.90 16.71 7.15
N TYR A 28 8.77 15.83 6.68
CA TYR A 28 10.22 16.00 6.90
C TYR A 28 10.83 17.09 6.03
N ILE A 29 10.35 17.27 4.80
CA ILE A 29 10.78 18.40 3.96
C ILE A 29 10.38 19.73 4.63
N ALA A 30 9.14 19.87 5.03
CA ALA A 30 8.65 21.09 5.68
C ALA A 30 9.35 21.36 7.02
N LYS A 31 9.51 20.33 7.86
CA LYS A 31 10.14 20.45 9.17
C LYS A 31 11.62 20.83 9.05
N ASP A 32 12.37 20.11 8.22
CA ASP A 32 13.83 20.18 8.21
C ASP A 32 14.35 21.35 7.34
N SER A 33 13.53 21.87 6.42
CA SER A 33 13.84 23.08 5.66
C SER A 33 13.65 24.37 6.48
N LYS A 34 13.01 24.30 7.65
CA LYS A 34 12.78 25.44 8.55
C LYS A 34 12.17 26.66 7.85
N GLY A 35 11.19 26.42 6.97
CA GLY A 35 10.53 27.45 6.18
C GLY A 35 11.26 27.83 4.88
N GLY A 36 12.34 27.14 4.54
CA GLY A 36 13.11 27.39 3.30
C GLY A 36 12.52 26.72 2.05
N VAL A 37 11.45 25.95 2.16
CA VAL A 37 10.79 25.25 1.04
C VAL A 37 9.28 25.35 1.21
N ASP A 38 8.58 25.66 0.12
CA ASP A 38 7.12 25.62 0.04
C ASP A 38 6.69 24.19 -0.35
N VAL A 39 5.92 23.53 0.53
CA VAL A 39 5.50 22.13 0.36
C VAL A 39 3.99 22.05 0.15
N THR A 40 3.59 21.42 -0.95
CA THR A 40 2.20 21.10 -1.25
C THR A 40 2.01 19.60 -1.31
N LEU A 41 1.04 19.08 -0.57
CA LEU A 41 0.58 17.69 -0.63
C LEU A 41 -0.70 17.61 -1.44
N VAL A 42 -0.69 16.83 -2.51
CA VAL A 42 -1.87 16.51 -3.33
C VAL A 42 -2.36 15.12 -2.94
N GLU A 43 -3.53 15.06 -2.31
CA GLU A 43 -4.17 13.82 -1.88
C GLU A 43 -5.68 13.95 -2.03
N ALA A 44 -6.25 13.09 -2.89
CA ALA A 44 -7.69 13.17 -3.18
C ALA A 44 -8.57 12.89 -1.96
N SER A 45 -8.15 12.00 -1.08
CA SER A 45 -8.92 11.60 0.10
C SER A 45 -8.66 12.54 1.26
N LYS A 46 -9.73 12.92 1.98
CA LYS A 46 -9.61 13.73 3.21
C LYS A 46 -9.09 12.94 4.40
N ARG A 47 -9.18 11.61 4.34
CA ARG A 47 -8.68 10.69 5.36
C ARG A 47 -7.92 9.55 4.70
N TYR A 48 -6.81 9.18 5.29
CA TYR A 48 -6.04 8.02 4.96
C TYR A 48 -6.33 6.90 5.96
N TYR A 49 -6.80 5.76 5.46
CA TYR A 49 -6.94 4.55 6.26
C TYR A 49 -5.76 3.64 5.97
N THR A 50 -5.00 3.31 7.00
CA THR A 50 -3.77 2.54 6.85
C THR A 50 -4.07 1.12 6.38
N CYS A 51 -3.37 0.64 5.34
CA CYS A 51 -3.43 -0.78 4.96
C CYS A 51 -2.75 -1.65 6.02
N PHE A 52 -1.62 -1.23 6.54
CA PHE A 52 -1.09 -1.78 7.79
C PHE A 52 -2.07 -1.49 8.93
N PHE A 53 -2.28 -2.44 9.82
CA PHE A 53 -3.35 -2.51 10.83
C PHE A 53 -4.75 -2.83 10.29
N SER A 54 -4.99 -2.89 8.98
CA SER A 54 -6.28 -3.36 8.46
C SER A 54 -6.59 -4.80 8.87
N ASN A 55 -5.58 -5.65 8.97
CA ASN A 55 -5.74 -7.01 9.45
C ASN A 55 -6.11 -7.04 10.94
N LEU A 56 -5.62 -6.11 11.75
CA LEU A 56 -6.03 -5.98 13.16
C LEU A 56 -7.49 -5.55 13.30
N TYR A 57 -7.99 -4.74 12.36
CA TYR A 57 -9.42 -4.44 12.26
C TYR A 57 -10.24 -5.69 11.91
N LEU A 58 -9.79 -6.50 10.95
CA LEU A 58 -10.44 -7.75 10.58
C LEU A 58 -10.48 -8.75 11.74
N GLY A 59 -9.43 -8.81 12.55
CA GLY A 59 -9.34 -9.66 13.72
C GLY A 59 -10.08 -9.13 14.96
N GLY A 60 -10.64 -7.92 14.91
CA GLY A 60 -11.35 -7.31 16.03
C GLY A 60 -10.45 -6.66 17.10
N PHE A 61 -9.15 -6.49 16.82
CA PHE A 61 -8.20 -5.82 17.73
C PHE A 61 -8.24 -4.30 17.64
N ARG A 62 -8.75 -3.76 16.53
CA ARG A 62 -8.93 -2.34 16.30
C ARG A 62 -10.29 -2.04 15.71
N ASN A 63 -10.83 -0.86 15.97
CA ASN A 63 -11.97 -0.35 15.22
C ASN A 63 -11.49 0.44 13.97
N TYR A 64 -12.38 0.59 12.99
CA TYR A 64 -12.03 1.22 11.70
C TYR A 64 -11.57 2.67 11.86
N GLY A 65 -12.20 3.43 12.75
CA GLY A 65 -11.83 4.81 13.01
C GLY A 65 -10.40 4.98 13.53
N SER A 66 -9.89 3.99 14.28
CA SER A 66 -8.54 4.04 14.87
C SER A 66 -7.40 3.90 13.87
N ILE A 67 -7.69 3.42 12.65
CA ILE A 67 -6.70 3.31 11.56
C ILE A 67 -6.83 4.43 10.53
N GLY A 68 -7.75 5.39 10.76
CA GLY A 68 -7.99 6.55 9.90
C GLY A 68 -7.29 7.79 10.42
N HIS A 69 -6.58 8.50 9.53
CA HIS A 69 -5.82 9.71 9.83
C HIS A 69 -6.21 10.84 8.88
N ASN A 70 -6.24 12.06 9.39
CA ASN A 70 -6.40 13.27 8.56
C ASN A 70 -5.04 13.97 8.36
N TYR A 71 -5.07 15.07 7.62
CA TYR A 71 -3.88 15.84 7.27
C TYR A 71 -3.76 17.16 8.03
N TYR A 72 -4.62 17.38 9.02
CA TYR A 72 -4.66 18.63 9.80
C TYR A 72 -3.30 18.95 10.43
N GLY A 73 -2.65 17.95 11.03
CA GLY A 73 -1.33 18.15 11.65
C GLY A 73 -0.23 18.57 10.66
N LEU A 74 -0.30 18.12 9.41
CA LEU A 74 0.62 18.58 8.36
C LEU A 74 0.37 20.04 8.00
N ALA A 75 -0.89 20.41 7.82
CA ALA A 75 -1.27 21.78 7.47
C ALA A 75 -0.95 22.76 8.59
N VAL A 76 -1.41 22.51 9.80
CA VAL A 76 -1.34 23.47 10.92
C VAL A 76 0.04 23.48 11.57
N ASN A 77 0.62 22.30 11.83
CA ASN A 77 1.88 22.22 12.59
C ASN A 77 3.13 22.28 11.70
N ARG A 78 2.99 22.12 10.37
CA ARG A 78 4.12 22.09 9.44
C ARG A 78 3.99 23.07 8.28
N GLY A 79 2.87 23.76 8.16
CA GLY A 79 2.63 24.70 7.07
C GLY A 79 2.57 24.08 5.68
N VAL A 80 2.23 22.77 5.60
CA VAL A 80 2.04 22.08 4.32
C VAL A 80 0.71 22.51 3.70
N ASN A 81 0.75 22.92 2.44
CA ASN A 81 -0.47 23.17 1.67
C ASN A 81 -1.09 21.83 1.28
N VAL A 82 -2.28 21.52 1.79
CA VAL A 82 -2.96 20.25 1.48
C VAL A 82 -4.06 20.52 0.45
N VAL A 83 -3.95 19.86 -0.70
CA VAL A 83 -4.89 19.97 -1.83
C VAL A 83 -5.60 18.63 -2.00
N HIS A 84 -6.91 18.62 -1.73
CA HIS A 84 -7.73 17.41 -1.86
C HIS A 84 -8.32 17.27 -3.26
N GLU A 85 -7.43 16.92 -4.20
CA GLU A 85 -7.76 16.64 -5.59
C GLU A 85 -6.93 15.46 -6.12
N TRP A 86 -7.40 14.87 -7.23
CA TRP A 86 -6.62 13.90 -7.99
C TRP A 86 -5.55 14.61 -8.81
N ALA A 87 -4.30 14.14 -8.72
CA ALA A 87 -3.28 14.41 -9.71
C ALA A 87 -3.51 13.46 -10.90
N VAL A 88 -3.69 14.01 -12.10
CA VAL A 88 -4.07 13.22 -13.28
C VAL A 88 -2.94 13.06 -14.29
N SER A 89 -1.99 13.99 -14.32
CA SER A 89 -0.80 13.90 -15.18
C SER A 89 0.31 14.80 -14.65
N VAL A 90 1.51 14.60 -15.18
CA VAL A 90 2.69 15.40 -14.90
C VAL A 90 3.29 15.86 -16.22
N ASP A 91 3.46 17.17 -16.38
CA ASP A 91 4.27 17.77 -17.43
C ASP A 91 5.68 18.01 -16.87
N SER A 92 6.58 17.07 -17.10
CA SER A 92 7.94 17.13 -16.55
C SER A 92 8.79 18.22 -17.20
N ALA A 93 8.53 18.58 -18.46
CA ALA A 93 9.23 19.65 -19.15
C ALA A 93 8.87 21.03 -18.57
N ALA A 94 7.59 21.27 -18.31
CA ALA A 94 7.11 22.50 -17.67
C ALA A 94 7.19 22.45 -16.14
N LYS A 95 7.51 21.31 -15.54
CA LYS A 95 7.50 21.03 -14.09
C LYS A 95 6.16 21.41 -13.45
N LYS A 96 5.10 20.79 -13.95
CA LYS A 96 3.72 21.00 -13.49
C LYS A 96 3.01 19.68 -13.22
N VAL A 97 2.24 19.64 -12.15
CA VAL A 97 1.28 18.59 -11.84
C VAL A 97 -0.10 19.09 -12.30
N ASN A 98 -0.78 18.34 -13.15
CA ASN A 98 -2.12 18.66 -13.59
C ASN A 98 -3.14 17.95 -12.71
N LEU A 99 -4.15 18.69 -12.26
CA LEU A 99 -5.19 18.21 -11.36
C LEU A 99 -6.48 17.89 -12.11
N GLY A 100 -7.33 17.07 -11.50
CA GLY A 100 -8.63 16.69 -12.07
C GLY A 100 -9.58 17.86 -12.32
N SER A 101 -9.44 18.98 -11.61
CA SER A 101 -10.17 20.22 -11.84
C SER A 101 -9.75 21.00 -13.10
N GLY A 102 -8.63 20.62 -13.72
CA GLY A 102 -8.01 21.38 -14.82
C GLY A 102 -6.96 22.39 -14.36
N ASN A 103 -6.84 22.63 -13.05
CA ASN A 103 -5.76 23.45 -12.49
C ASN A 103 -4.42 22.70 -12.53
N SER A 104 -3.33 23.44 -12.40
CA SER A 104 -1.99 22.86 -12.28
C SER A 104 -1.22 23.49 -11.14
N ILE A 105 -0.26 22.73 -10.60
CA ILE A 105 0.67 23.17 -9.54
C ILE A 105 2.09 23.00 -10.07
N SER A 106 2.86 24.09 -10.02
CA SER A 106 4.27 24.08 -10.42
C SER A 106 5.15 23.54 -9.28
N TYR A 107 6.24 22.87 -9.65
CA TYR A 107 7.22 22.33 -8.70
C TYR A 107 8.66 22.58 -9.18
N ASP A 108 9.59 22.62 -8.24
CA ASP A 108 11.02 22.50 -8.49
C ASP A 108 11.49 21.06 -8.29
N LYS A 109 10.93 20.37 -7.29
CA LYS A 109 11.06 18.92 -7.07
C LYS A 109 9.68 18.30 -6.82
N LEU A 110 9.50 17.09 -7.34
CA LEU A 110 8.25 16.32 -7.24
C LEU A 110 8.50 15.00 -6.53
N VAL A 111 7.64 14.67 -5.58
CA VAL A 111 7.58 13.33 -4.94
C VAL A 111 6.31 12.64 -5.38
N ILE A 112 6.43 11.42 -5.92
CA ILE A 112 5.31 10.56 -6.33
C ILE A 112 5.28 9.36 -5.39
N SER A 113 4.23 9.24 -4.59
CA SER A 113 4.03 8.16 -3.63
C SER A 113 2.60 7.61 -3.73
N PRO A 114 2.23 7.01 -4.87
CA PRO A 114 0.84 6.69 -5.17
C PRO A 114 0.39 5.32 -4.63
N GLY A 115 1.30 4.56 -4.04
CA GLY A 115 1.03 3.17 -3.68
C GLY A 115 0.88 2.27 -4.91
N VAL A 116 -0.02 1.29 -4.83
CA VAL A 116 -0.25 0.28 -5.87
C VAL A 116 -1.63 0.41 -6.49
N ASP A 117 -1.73 -0.02 -7.75
CA ASP A 117 -2.97 -0.36 -8.42
C ASP A 117 -3.06 -1.87 -8.64
N LEU A 118 -4.28 -2.37 -8.79
CA LEU A 118 -4.57 -3.79 -8.96
C LEU A 118 -4.79 -4.10 -10.45
N LYS A 119 -4.19 -5.20 -10.89
CA LYS A 119 -4.33 -5.70 -12.26
C LYS A 119 -5.47 -6.73 -12.29
N TYR A 120 -6.72 -6.24 -12.28
CA TYR A 120 -7.92 -7.08 -12.19
C TYR A 120 -8.01 -8.15 -13.29
N ASP A 121 -7.51 -7.84 -14.49
CA ASP A 121 -7.53 -8.70 -15.67
C ASP A 121 -6.54 -9.87 -15.62
N THR A 122 -5.72 -9.98 -14.58
CA THR A 122 -4.74 -11.07 -14.43
C THR A 122 -5.33 -12.36 -13.90
N ILE A 123 -6.57 -12.34 -13.41
CA ILE A 123 -7.30 -13.52 -12.96
C ILE A 123 -8.56 -13.66 -13.82
N ASN A 124 -8.66 -14.76 -14.59
CA ASN A 124 -9.80 -14.99 -15.45
C ASN A 124 -11.09 -15.07 -14.62
N GLY A 125 -12.13 -14.38 -15.06
CA GLY A 125 -13.42 -14.28 -14.36
C GLY A 125 -13.48 -13.29 -13.22
N TYR A 126 -12.34 -12.66 -12.83
CA TYR A 126 -12.31 -11.58 -11.85
C TYR A 126 -12.17 -10.22 -12.54
N SER A 127 -12.93 -9.25 -12.07
CA SER A 127 -12.94 -7.89 -12.61
C SER A 127 -13.01 -6.86 -11.49
N ALA A 128 -12.95 -5.57 -11.84
CA ALA A 128 -13.15 -4.51 -10.86
C ALA A 128 -14.54 -4.57 -10.19
N GLU A 129 -15.58 -5.00 -10.93
CA GLU A 129 -16.93 -5.18 -10.41
C GLU A 129 -17.01 -6.36 -9.43
N ALA A 130 -16.21 -7.41 -9.65
CA ALA A 130 -16.17 -8.59 -8.78
C ALA A 130 -15.75 -8.26 -7.34
N GLN A 131 -15.03 -7.14 -7.13
CA GLN A 131 -14.63 -6.69 -5.78
C GLN A 131 -15.82 -6.41 -4.85
N ALA A 132 -17.01 -6.21 -5.37
CA ALA A 132 -18.22 -6.03 -4.56
C ALA A 132 -18.69 -7.34 -3.90
N HIS A 133 -18.31 -8.48 -4.46
CA HIS A 133 -18.67 -9.82 -3.98
C HIS A 133 -17.48 -10.56 -3.37
N MET A 134 -16.32 -10.39 -3.95
CA MET A 134 -15.04 -10.96 -3.52
C MET A 134 -14.03 -9.84 -3.32
N PRO A 135 -14.08 -9.11 -2.18
CA PRO A 135 -13.24 -7.94 -1.97
C PRO A 135 -11.75 -8.30 -1.94
N HIS A 136 -10.92 -7.47 -2.55
CA HIS A 136 -9.47 -7.56 -2.37
C HIS A 136 -9.06 -6.99 -1.01
N ALA A 137 -9.73 -5.92 -0.55
CA ALA A 137 -9.42 -5.22 0.70
C ALA A 137 -7.92 -4.89 0.86
N TRP A 138 -7.23 -4.59 -0.25
CA TRP A 138 -5.78 -4.35 -0.31
C TRP A 138 -5.40 -2.89 -0.56
N LYS A 139 -6.38 -2.08 -0.92
CA LYS A 139 -6.27 -0.62 -1.00
C LYS A 139 -7.10 0.01 0.11
N SER A 140 -6.71 1.20 0.53
CA SER A 140 -7.44 1.98 1.52
C SER A 140 -8.89 2.21 1.10
N GLY A 141 -9.81 2.18 2.05
CA GLY A 141 -11.22 2.48 1.83
C GLY A 141 -12.17 1.42 2.36
N THR A 142 -13.38 1.41 1.83
CA THR A 142 -14.52 0.62 2.32
C THR A 142 -14.42 -0.89 2.06
N GLN A 143 -13.49 -1.31 1.22
CA GLN A 143 -13.27 -2.73 0.89
C GLN A 143 -12.96 -3.58 2.13
N VAL A 144 -12.20 -3.05 3.07
CA VAL A 144 -11.86 -3.75 4.33
C VAL A 144 -13.09 -3.91 5.24
N GLN A 145 -14.00 -2.94 5.22
CA GLN A 145 -15.25 -3.03 5.95
C GLN A 145 -16.19 -4.06 5.32
N LEU A 146 -16.24 -4.10 3.99
CA LEU A 146 -16.99 -5.12 3.25
C LEU A 146 -16.50 -6.53 3.58
N LEU A 147 -15.18 -6.73 3.55
CA LEU A 147 -14.58 -8.02 3.91
C LEU A 147 -14.93 -8.42 5.34
N ARG A 148 -14.81 -7.50 6.30
CA ARG A 148 -15.17 -7.78 7.69
C ARG A 148 -16.64 -8.17 7.81
N ASN A 149 -17.53 -7.46 7.16
CA ASN A 149 -18.96 -7.79 7.18
C ASN A 149 -19.23 -9.19 6.62
N GLN A 150 -18.60 -9.57 5.52
CA GLN A 150 -18.73 -10.91 4.95
C GLN A 150 -18.19 -12.02 5.88
N VAL A 151 -17.03 -11.77 6.51
CA VAL A 151 -16.44 -12.70 7.48
C VAL A 151 -17.37 -12.90 8.69
N MET A 152 -17.89 -11.80 9.25
CA MET A 152 -18.75 -11.82 10.43
C MET A 152 -20.12 -12.47 10.16
N ASN A 153 -20.61 -12.38 8.93
CA ASN A 153 -21.91 -12.90 8.52
C ASN A 153 -21.82 -14.23 7.74
N MET A 154 -20.63 -14.81 7.63
CA MET A 154 -20.47 -16.10 6.96
C MET A 154 -21.25 -17.18 7.68
N LYS A 155 -21.95 -18.06 6.93
CA LYS A 155 -22.73 -19.14 7.51
C LYS A 155 -21.88 -20.05 8.41
N LYS A 156 -22.48 -20.65 9.42
CA LYS A 156 -21.80 -21.58 10.34
C LYS A 156 -21.25 -22.77 9.57
N GLY A 157 -19.97 -23.09 9.82
CA GLY A 157 -19.25 -24.15 9.12
C GLY A 157 -18.89 -23.82 7.65
N GLY A 158 -19.07 -22.55 7.22
CA GLY A 158 -18.75 -22.11 5.87
C GLY A 158 -17.26 -22.10 5.58
N THR A 159 -16.92 -21.92 4.30
CA THR A 159 -15.56 -21.87 3.79
C THR A 159 -15.21 -20.45 3.34
N PHE A 160 -14.12 -19.92 3.88
CA PHE A 160 -13.48 -18.70 3.42
C PHE A 160 -12.32 -19.04 2.48
N VAL A 161 -12.28 -18.43 1.30
CA VAL A 161 -11.18 -18.61 0.34
C VAL A 161 -10.34 -17.32 0.29
N MET A 162 -9.04 -17.46 0.49
CA MET A 162 -8.03 -16.40 0.29
C MET A 162 -7.22 -16.70 -0.96
N VAL A 163 -7.18 -15.73 -1.89
CA VAL A 163 -6.27 -15.75 -3.04
C VAL A 163 -5.23 -14.65 -2.85
N PRO A 164 -4.01 -14.98 -2.40
CA PRO A 164 -2.91 -14.03 -2.30
C PRO A 164 -2.46 -13.53 -3.67
N PRO A 165 -1.83 -12.34 -3.76
CA PRO A 165 -1.27 -11.87 -5.01
C PRO A 165 0.07 -12.57 -5.33
N PRO A 166 0.45 -12.64 -6.64
CA PRO A 166 1.79 -13.05 -7.02
C PRO A 166 2.82 -11.95 -6.70
N ASN A 167 4.09 -12.34 -6.55
CA ASN A 167 5.19 -11.39 -6.35
C ASN A 167 5.44 -10.53 -7.60
N PRO A 168 5.90 -9.29 -7.45
CA PRO A 168 6.02 -8.51 -6.21
C PRO A 168 4.71 -7.82 -5.85
N TYR A 169 4.47 -7.64 -4.56
CA TYR A 169 3.22 -7.02 -4.07
C TYR A 169 3.41 -6.29 -2.73
N ARG A 170 2.48 -5.41 -2.40
CA ARG A 170 2.40 -4.72 -1.10
C ARG A 170 2.25 -5.70 0.03
N CYS A 171 3.08 -5.56 1.08
CA CYS A 171 2.97 -6.30 2.34
C CYS A 171 3.13 -7.82 2.16
N PRO A 172 4.35 -8.32 1.90
CA PRO A 172 4.58 -9.76 1.66
C PRO A 172 3.99 -10.71 2.70
N PRO A 173 4.02 -10.45 4.02
CA PRO A 173 3.36 -11.31 5.01
C PRO A 173 1.85 -11.03 5.15
N GLY A 174 1.34 -9.99 4.53
CA GLY A 174 -0.03 -9.49 4.73
C GLY A 174 -1.15 -10.48 4.48
N PRO A 175 -1.13 -11.30 3.41
CA PRO A 175 -2.18 -12.29 3.17
C PRO A 175 -2.28 -13.32 4.31
N TYR A 176 -1.17 -13.72 4.87
CA TYR A 176 -1.07 -14.75 5.89
C TYR A 176 -1.39 -14.22 7.30
N GLU A 177 -1.05 -12.96 7.58
CA GLU A 177 -1.57 -12.25 8.74
C GLU A 177 -3.09 -12.08 8.64
N ARG A 178 -3.62 -11.74 7.45
CA ARG A 178 -5.06 -11.61 7.21
C ARG A 178 -5.80 -12.90 7.52
N VAL A 179 -5.30 -14.02 7.02
CA VAL A 179 -5.85 -15.35 7.32
C VAL A 179 -5.80 -15.65 8.81
N SER A 180 -4.70 -15.33 9.48
CA SER A 180 -4.55 -15.51 10.93
C SER A 180 -5.58 -14.70 11.71
N MET A 181 -5.84 -13.46 11.31
CA MET A 181 -6.82 -12.58 11.97
C MET A 181 -8.26 -13.02 11.70
N ILE A 182 -8.55 -13.50 10.51
CA ILE A 182 -9.86 -14.08 10.18
C ILE A 182 -10.07 -15.38 10.97
N ALA A 183 -9.06 -16.25 11.05
CA ALA A 183 -9.11 -17.46 11.86
C ALA A 183 -9.33 -17.15 13.34
N HIS A 184 -8.66 -16.11 13.86
CA HIS A 184 -8.88 -15.63 15.22
C HIS A 184 -10.34 -15.23 15.45
N GLN A 185 -10.95 -14.55 14.49
CA GLN A 185 -12.36 -14.16 14.55
C GLN A 185 -13.27 -15.41 14.47
N PHE A 186 -12.99 -16.34 13.56
CA PHE A 186 -13.75 -17.58 13.43
C PHE A 186 -13.67 -18.48 14.66
N LYS A 187 -12.51 -18.57 15.31
CA LYS A 187 -12.35 -19.35 16.55
C LYS A 187 -13.37 -18.94 17.61
N LYS A 188 -13.76 -17.66 17.64
CA LYS A 188 -14.75 -17.12 18.57
C LYS A 188 -16.18 -17.27 18.08
N SER A 189 -16.43 -16.93 16.83
CA SER A 189 -17.79 -16.74 16.29
C SER A 189 -18.29 -17.86 15.37
N ASN A 190 -17.38 -18.64 14.79
CA ASN A 190 -17.70 -19.70 13.81
C ASN A 190 -16.62 -20.81 13.84
N PRO A 191 -16.46 -21.54 14.94
CA PRO A 191 -15.32 -22.42 15.16
C PRO A 191 -15.22 -23.61 14.21
N THR A 192 -16.29 -23.95 13.48
CA THR A 192 -16.30 -25.01 12.46
C THR A 192 -16.03 -24.49 11.05
N ALA A 193 -15.84 -23.19 10.87
CA ALA A 193 -15.44 -22.57 9.61
C ALA A 193 -14.09 -23.12 9.13
N LYS A 194 -13.91 -23.12 7.80
CA LYS A 194 -12.66 -23.48 7.14
C LYS A 194 -12.11 -22.31 6.34
N ILE A 195 -10.80 -22.25 6.24
CA ILE A 195 -10.07 -21.29 5.42
C ILE A 195 -9.19 -22.04 4.45
N VAL A 196 -9.37 -21.77 3.15
CA VAL A 196 -8.53 -22.32 2.08
C VAL A 196 -7.73 -21.17 1.46
N ILE A 197 -6.44 -21.32 1.38
CA ILE A 197 -5.55 -20.38 0.70
C ILE A 197 -5.13 -21.00 -0.63
N LEU A 198 -5.56 -20.39 -1.74
CA LEU A 198 -5.13 -20.77 -3.09
C LEU A 198 -3.99 -19.84 -3.49
N ASP A 199 -2.77 -20.22 -3.18
CA ASP A 199 -1.59 -19.37 -3.36
C ASP A 199 -1.03 -19.50 -4.78
N PRO A 200 -0.82 -18.40 -5.52
CA PRO A 200 -0.13 -18.44 -6.81
C PRO A 200 1.38 -18.68 -6.68
N LYS A 201 1.87 -18.89 -5.46
CA LYS A 201 3.28 -19.10 -5.12
C LYS A 201 3.49 -20.46 -4.46
N ASN A 202 4.72 -21.00 -4.54
CA ASN A 202 5.11 -22.26 -3.87
C ASN A 202 5.72 -22.04 -2.48
N LYS A 203 5.91 -20.78 -2.09
CA LYS A 203 6.39 -20.38 -0.77
C LYS A 203 5.97 -18.96 -0.47
N PHE A 204 5.96 -18.59 0.80
CA PHE A 204 5.62 -17.24 1.20
C PHE A 204 6.49 -16.73 2.38
N SER A 205 6.42 -15.43 2.60
CA SER A 205 7.18 -14.75 3.65
C SER A 205 6.85 -15.29 5.04
N LYS A 206 7.88 -15.70 5.79
CA LYS A 206 7.76 -16.21 7.15
C LYS A 206 6.89 -17.49 7.28
N GLN A 207 6.85 -18.29 6.23
CA GLN A 207 5.96 -19.45 6.10
C GLN A 207 6.03 -20.38 7.30
N GLY A 208 7.22 -20.77 7.74
CA GLY A 208 7.39 -21.68 8.87
C GLY A 208 6.77 -21.14 10.15
N LEU A 209 6.95 -19.85 10.44
CA LEU A 209 6.41 -19.19 11.62
C LEU A 209 4.87 -19.10 11.59
N PHE A 210 4.31 -18.75 10.42
CA PHE A 210 2.85 -18.73 10.25
C PHE A 210 2.24 -20.12 10.40
N MET A 211 2.80 -21.13 9.75
CA MET A 211 2.29 -22.50 9.81
C MET A 211 2.37 -23.08 11.24
N GLU A 212 3.46 -22.81 11.95
CA GLU A 212 3.59 -23.19 13.37
C GLU A 212 2.51 -22.49 14.21
N GLY A 213 2.29 -21.19 14.02
CA GLY A 213 1.26 -20.43 14.71
C GLY A 213 -0.15 -20.93 14.41
N TRP A 214 -0.44 -21.26 13.16
CA TRP A 214 -1.74 -21.83 12.77
C TRP A 214 -2.00 -23.19 13.40
N GLN A 215 -0.97 -24.05 13.44
CA GLN A 215 -1.10 -25.33 14.11
C GLN A 215 -1.34 -25.18 15.63
N ARG A 216 -0.72 -24.18 16.25
CA ARG A 216 -0.87 -23.89 17.67
C ARG A 216 -2.25 -23.32 18.01
N HIS A 217 -2.74 -22.36 17.22
CA HIS A 217 -3.93 -21.57 17.57
C HIS A 217 -5.20 -21.97 16.83
N TYR A 218 -5.07 -22.51 15.61
CA TYR A 218 -6.19 -22.82 14.71
C TYR A 218 -6.05 -24.22 14.06
N PRO A 219 -5.78 -25.27 14.87
CA PRO A 219 -5.53 -26.59 14.30
C PRO A 219 -6.72 -27.07 13.47
N GLY A 220 -6.44 -27.53 12.23
CA GLY A 220 -7.45 -28.04 11.31
C GLY A 220 -8.36 -26.99 10.66
N MET A 221 -8.18 -25.71 10.91
CA MET A 221 -9.01 -24.64 10.31
C MET A 221 -8.46 -24.11 9.00
N ILE A 222 -7.12 -24.00 8.86
CA ILE A 222 -6.45 -23.34 7.73
C ILE A 222 -5.74 -24.37 6.87
N GLU A 223 -6.04 -24.37 5.57
CA GLU A 223 -5.36 -25.15 4.56
C GLU A 223 -4.68 -24.21 3.56
N TRP A 224 -3.36 -24.32 3.45
CA TRP A 224 -2.60 -23.62 2.43
C TRP A 224 -2.24 -24.55 1.29
N ILE A 225 -2.64 -24.19 0.08
CA ILE A 225 -2.43 -24.98 -1.14
C ILE A 225 -1.53 -24.14 -2.06
N ASP A 226 -0.31 -24.61 -2.30
CA ASP A 226 0.66 -23.96 -3.16
C ASP A 226 0.33 -24.10 -4.64
N ALA A 227 1.00 -23.29 -5.47
CA ALA A 227 0.75 -23.21 -6.89
C ALA A 227 0.96 -24.53 -7.62
N ASP A 228 1.99 -25.30 -7.28
CA ASP A 228 2.25 -26.59 -7.90
C ASP A 228 1.18 -27.61 -7.55
N THR A 229 0.71 -27.60 -6.30
CA THR A 229 -0.33 -28.52 -5.82
C THR A 229 -1.68 -28.25 -6.49
N HIS A 230 -2.14 -26.99 -6.57
CA HIS A 230 -3.44 -26.72 -7.21
C HIS A 230 -3.35 -26.54 -8.74
N GLY A 231 -2.14 -26.41 -9.31
CA GLY A 231 -1.90 -26.33 -10.74
C GLY A 231 -2.28 -25.01 -11.42
N GLY A 232 -2.66 -24.02 -10.65
CA GLY A 232 -3.05 -22.68 -11.10
C GLY A 232 -4.55 -22.43 -11.00
N LEU A 233 -4.90 -21.19 -10.66
CA LEU A 233 -6.27 -20.69 -10.67
C LEU A 233 -6.67 -20.38 -12.11
N LYS A 234 -7.56 -21.19 -12.68
CA LYS A 234 -7.95 -21.12 -14.10
C LYS A 234 -9.06 -20.12 -14.35
N ASN A 235 -10.03 -20.07 -13.44
CA ASN A 235 -11.19 -19.19 -13.56
C ASN A 235 -11.84 -18.96 -12.20
N ILE A 236 -12.43 -17.79 -12.03
CA ILE A 236 -13.34 -17.48 -10.93
C ILE A 236 -14.73 -17.27 -11.49
N ASN A 237 -15.70 -18.03 -10.97
CA ASN A 237 -17.11 -17.78 -11.21
C ASN A 237 -17.66 -16.99 -10.03
N VAL A 238 -17.78 -15.67 -10.18
CA VAL A 238 -18.17 -14.76 -9.11
C VAL A 238 -19.60 -15.03 -8.63
N SER A 239 -20.53 -15.27 -9.56
CA SER A 239 -21.94 -15.49 -9.20
C SER A 239 -22.17 -16.77 -8.42
N LYS A 240 -21.34 -17.80 -8.65
CA LYS A 240 -21.39 -19.07 -7.93
C LYS A 240 -20.41 -19.13 -6.76
N MET A 241 -19.56 -18.14 -6.59
CA MET A 241 -18.47 -18.14 -5.59
C MET A 241 -17.55 -19.35 -5.74
N GLU A 242 -17.18 -19.69 -6.97
CA GLU A 242 -16.35 -20.87 -7.30
C GLU A 242 -15.00 -20.47 -7.85
N PHE A 243 -13.97 -21.22 -7.45
CA PHE A 243 -12.56 -21.06 -7.85
C PHE A 243 -12.11 -22.36 -8.53
N GLU A 244 -11.95 -22.31 -9.83
CA GLU A 244 -11.54 -23.47 -10.64
C GLU A 244 -10.02 -23.54 -10.73
N THR A 245 -9.48 -24.70 -10.34
CA THR A 245 -8.05 -25.03 -10.45
C THR A 245 -7.86 -26.36 -11.16
N ASP A 246 -6.63 -26.75 -11.46
CA ASP A 246 -6.36 -28.09 -12.01
C ASP A 246 -6.64 -29.21 -11.01
N LEU A 247 -6.51 -28.92 -9.71
CA LEU A 247 -6.75 -29.89 -8.64
C LEU A 247 -8.25 -30.12 -8.41
N ASP A 248 -9.01 -29.03 -8.24
CA ASP A 248 -10.41 -29.08 -7.86
C ASP A 248 -11.09 -27.73 -8.12
N THR A 249 -12.42 -27.70 -7.98
CA THR A 249 -13.22 -26.48 -7.92
C THR A 249 -13.62 -26.21 -6.48
N PHE A 250 -13.09 -25.11 -5.93
CA PHE A 250 -13.35 -24.70 -4.55
C PHE A 250 -14.53 -23.75 -4.50
N LYS A 251 -15.48 -24.02 -3.60
CA LYS A 251 -16.62 -23.13 -3.37
C LYS A 251 -16.43 -22.34 -2.09
N ALA A 252 -16.60 -21.03 -2.16
CA ALA A 252 -16.51 -20.14 -1.02
C ALA A 252 -17.87 -19.63 -0.55
N ASP A 253 -17.98 -19.40 0.75
CA ASP A 253 -19.10 -18.66 1.36
C ASP A 253 -18.74 -17.20 1.61
N ALA A 254 -17.44 -16.91 1.72
CA ALA A 254 -16.86 -15.59 1.68
C ALA A 254 -15.43 -15.71 1.09
N ALA A 255 -14.92 -14.65 0.48
CA ALA A 255 -13.62 -14.69 -0.16
C ALA A 255 -12.91 -13.34 -0.15
N CYS A 256 -11.58 -13.39 -0.12
CA CYS A 256 -10.71 -12.26 -0.38
C CYS A 256 -9.81 -12.61 -1.57
N VAL A 257 -9.92 -11.86 -2.66
CA VAL A 257 -9.14 -12.08 -3.88
C VAL A 257 -8.26 -10.88 -4.14
N VAL A 258 -6.95 -11.05 -4.09
CA VAL A 258 -5.99 -9.96 -4.32
C VAL A 258 -5.27 -10.19 -5.64
N PRO A 259 -5.57 -9.40 -6.69
CA PRO A 259 -4.89 -9.51 -7.97
C PRO A 259 -3.41 -9.11 -7.92
N ALA A 260 -2.68 -9.40 -8.99
CA ALA A 260 -1.36 -8.85 -9.25
C ALA A 260 -1.40 -7.32 -9.21
N GLN A 261 -0.26 -6.70 -8.93
CA GLN A 261 -0.15 -5.27 -8.64
C GLN A 261 0.82 -4.57 -9.59
N LYS A 262 0.67 -3.26 -9.67
CA LYS A 262 1.57 -2.34 -10.36
C LYS A 262 1.60 -1.01 -9.60
N ALA A 263 2.53 -0.13 -9.93
CA ALA A 263 2.56 1.22 -9.38
C ALA A 263 1.26 1.97 -9.66
N GLY A 264 0.86 2.84 -8.75
CA GLY A 264 -0.35 3.65 -8.91
C GLY A 264 -0.31 4.51 -10.19
N ALA A 265 -1.47 4.75 -10.78
CA ALA A 265 -1.65 5.30 -12.12
C ALA A 265 -0.86 6.59 -12.41
N ILE A 266 -0.71 7.48 -11.44
CA ILE A 266 0.03 8.74 -11.66
C ILE A 266 1.52 8.50 -11.95
N ALA A 267 2.12 7.42 -11.46
CA ALA A 267 3.49 7.07 -11.79
C ALA A 267 3.64 6.67 -13.27
N MET A 268 2.65 5.97 -13.81
CA MET A 268 2.59 5.66 -15.24
C MET A 268 2.40 6.93 -16.07
N ALA A 269 1.46 7.79 -15.68
CA ALA A 269 1.18 9.06 -16.36
C ALA A 269 2.38 10.03 -16.33
N ALA A 270 3.22 9.95 -15.30
CA ALA A 270 4.44 10.74 -15.19
C ALA A 270 5.62 10.17 -15.99
N GLY A 271 5.50 8.95 -16.55
CA GLY A 271 6.55 8.31 -17.33
C GLY A 271 7.76 7.86 -16.50
N VAL A 272 7.59 7.63 -15.20
CA VAL A 272 8.69 7.23 -14.30
C VAL A 272 8.74 5.72 -14.04
N ASN A 273 7.83 4.95 -14.65
CA ASN A 273 7.81 3.49 -14.59
C ASN A 273 8.70 2.85 -15.65
N ASN A 274 9.12 1.63 -15.34
CA ASN A 274 9.64 0.67 -16.30
C ASN A 274 8.89 -0.65 -16.06
N GLY A 275 7.99 -1.01 -16.98
CA GLY A 275 7.00 -2.06 -16.72
C GLY A 275 6.02 -1.65 -15.61
N ASP A 276 5.79 -2.52 -14.67
CA ASP A 276 4.80 -2.30 -13.60
C ASP A 276 5.28 -1.41 -12.46
N TRP A 277 6.58 -1.13 -12.36
CA TRP A 277 7.19 -0.46 -11.20
C TRP A 277 8.15 0.65 -11.60
N CYS A 278 8.57 1.45 -10.62
CA CYS A 278 9.39 2.64 -10.84
C CYS A 278 10.82 2.45 -10.35
N PRO A 279 11.81 2.38 -11.27
CA PRO A 279 13.23 2.32 -10.89
C PRO A 279 13.68 3.63 -10.24
N ILE A 280 14.47 3.52 -9.17
CA ILE A 280 14.99 4.65 -8.41
C ILE A 280 16.52 4.57 -8.23
N VAL A 281 17.11 5.71 -7.88
CA VAL A 281 18.50 5.82 -7.48
C VAL A 281 18.59 5.56 -5.97
N PRO A 282 19.29 4.51 -5.50
CA PRO A 282 19.27 4.14 -4.09
C PRO A 282 19.83 5.20 -3.14
N ALA A 283 20.73 6.05 -3.59
CA ALA A 283 21.32 7.09 -2.74
C ALA A 283 20.33 8.21 -2.36
N SER A 284 19.24 8.39 -3.12
CA SER A 284 18.37 9.57 -3.01
C SER A 284 16.88 9.28 -3.13
N MET A 285 16.48 8.15 -3.66
CA MET A 285 15.11 7.84 -4.13
C MET A 285 14.67 8.64 -5.37
N GLN A 286 15.60 9.33 -6.04
CA GLN A 286 15.29 9.95 -7.34
C GLN A 286 14.84 8.89 -8.35
N SER A 287 13.90 9.25 -9.22
CA SER A 287 13.56 8.44 -10.38
C SER A 287 14.77 8.31 -11.30
N GLN A 288 14.98 7.13 -11.87
CA GLN A 288 16.00 6.97 -12.91
C GLN A 288 15.63 7.67 -14.24
N ALA A 289 14.36 8.02 -14.41
CA ALA A 289 13.87 8.70 -15.61
C ALA A 289 13.97 10.24 -15.54
N ASP A 290 13.94 10.83 -14.34
CA ASP A 290 13.96 12.29 -14.13
C ASP A 290 14.54 12.62 -12.76
N GLU A 291 15.64 13.35 -12.73
CA GLU A 291 16.33 13.74 -11.47
C GLU A 291 15.54 14.71 -10.58
N ASN A 292 14.51 15.35 -11.11
CA ASN A 292 13.64 16.24 -10.36
C ASN A 292 12.44 15.54 -9.74
N ILE A 293 12.27 14.24 -10.04
CA ILE A 293 11.17 13.40 -9.55
C ILE A 293 11.73 12.31 -8.64
N TYR A 294 11.07 12.12 -7.51
CA TYR A 294 11.37 11.08 -6.50
C TYR A 294 10.17 10.14 -6.43
N VAL A 295 10.41 8.84 -6.36
CA VAL A 295 9.34 7.86 -6.20
C VAL A 295 9.55 7.08 -4.91
N LEU A 296 8.53 7.03 -4.07
CA LEU A 296 8.58 6.43 -2.74
C LEU A 296 7.57 5.32 -2.57
N GLY A 297 7.86 4.42 -1.66
CA GLY A 297 6.95 3.39 -1.19
C GLY A 297 6.74 2.28 -2.21
N ASP A 298 5.55 1.72 -2.18
CA ASP A 298 5.23 0.48 -2.91
C ASP A 298 5.35 0.60 -4.43
N ALA A 299 5.23 1.81 -4.99
CA ALA A 299 5.41 2.06 -6.42
C ALA A 299 6.86 1.89 -6.89
N SER A 300 7.85 2.00 -6.00
CA SER A 300 9.26 1.97 -6.34
C SER A 300 9.84 0.57 -6.43
N ILE A 301 10.88 0.42 -7.27
CA ILE A 301 11.79 -0.73 -7.22
C ILE A 301 12.96 -0.34 -6.31
N ALA A 302 12.91 -0.78 -5.07
CA ALA A 302 13.92 -0.48 -4.04
C ALA A 302 14.75 -1.72 -3.68
N LYS A 303 15.13 -2.53 -4.68
CA LYS A 303 15.92 -3.76 -4.53
C LYS A 303 15.27 -4.73 -3.52
N SER A 304 16.02 -5.10 -2.48
CA SER A 304 15.56 -6.04 -1.45
C SER A 304 14.60 -5.46 -0.42
N MET A 305 14.34 -4.15 -0.44
CA MET A 305 13.36 -3.55 0.48
C MET A 305 11.95 -4.02 0.12
N PRO A 306 11.19 -4.58 1.06
CA PRO A 306 9.82 -4.98 0.81
C PRO A 306 8.92 -3.76 0.63
N LYS A 307 7.81 -3.97 -0.07
CA LYS A 307 6.76 -2.96 -0.22
C LYS A 307 5.94 -2.87 1.07
N SER A 308 6.40 -2.08 2.03
CA SER A 308 5.81 -1.93 3.35
C SER A 308 5.71 -0.46 3.78
N GLY A 309 4.83 -0.18 4.72
CA GLY A 309 4.72 1.16 5.31
C GLY A 309 6.01 1.61 6.01
N PHE A 310 6.73 0.69 6.65
CA PHE A 310 8.02 0.98 7.28
C PHE A 310 9.09 1.34 6.24
N SER A 311 9.20 0.55 5.17
CA SER A 311 10.08 0.87 4.04
C SER A 311 9.76 2.24 3.45
N ALA A 312 8.49 2.51 3.19
CA ALA A 312 8.04 3.79 2.64
C ALA A 312 8.40 4.98 3.55
N ASN A 313 8.23 4.83 4.86
CA ASN A 313 8.64 5.85 5.85
C ASN A 313 10.15 6.09 5.83
N SER A 314 10.95 5.04 5.77
CA SER A 314 12.41 5.12 5.69
C SER A 314 12.86 5.80 4.40
N GLN A 315 12.30 5.39 3.26
CA GLN A 315 12.57 5.97 1.94
C GLN A 315 12.20 7.46 1.87
N ALA A 316 11.07 7.84 2.48
CA ALA A 316 10.63 9.23 2.54
C ALA A 316 11.63 10.14 3.26
N LYS A 317 12.25 9.66 4.33
CA LYS A 317 13.28 10.41 5.07
C LYS A 317 14.55 10.60 4.24
N VAL A 318 14.94 9.58 3.47
CA VAL A 318 16.09 9.68 2.54
C VAL A 318 15.80 10.70 1.45
N ALA A 319 14.63 10.63 0.81
CA ALA A 319 14.24 11.60 -0.22
C ALA A 319 14.15 13.03 0.34
N ALA A 320 13.52 13.20 1.50
CA ALA A 320 13.39 14.51 2.14
C ALA A 320 14.74 15.15 2.45
N ASN A 321 15.70 14.37 2.95
CA ASN A 321 17.06 14.82 3.20
C ASN A 321 17.76 15.27 1.90
N HIS A 322 17.64 14.50 0.83
CA HIS A 322 18.22 14.83 -0.46
C HIS A 322 17.57 16.07 -1.09
N ILE A 323 16.24 16.15 -1.10
CA ILE A 323 15.47 17.31 -1.62
C ILE A 323 15.85 18.58 -0.89
N ARG A 324 15.86 18.54 0.43
CA ARG A 324 16.27 19.69 1.25
C ARG A 324 17.67 20.18 0.87
N GLY A 325 18.64 19.26 0.78
CA GLY A 325 20.01 19.61 0.40
C GLY A 325 20.09 20.22 -1.00
N ALA A 326 19.38 19.65 -1.97
CA ALA A 326 19.33 20.13 -3.35
C ALA A 326 18.73 21.55 -3.46
N LEU A 327 17.72 21.88 -2.64
CA LEU A 327 16.99 23.14 -2.72
C LEU A 327 17.55 24.24 -1.81
N THR A 328 18.20 23.89 -0.70
CA THR A 328 18.67 24.86 0.30
C THR A 328 20.19 24.89 0.44
N GLY A 329 20.94 24.07 -0.29
CA GLY A 329 22.39 23.95 -0.16
C GLY A 329 22.85 23.33 1.16
N SER A 330 21.94 22.81 1.99
CA SER A 330 22.29 22.23 3.28
C SER A 330 22.91 20.83 3.09
N LYS A 331 23.67 20.38 4.11
CA LYS A 331 24.35 19.09 4.08
C LYS A 331 23.39 17.94 3.85
N VAL A 332 23.69 17.09 2.87
CA VAL A 332 23.01 15.82 2.61
C VAL A 332 23.74 14.70 3.35
N PHE A 333 23.00 13.94 4.16
CA PHE A 333 23.53 12.78 4.86
C PHE A 333 23.41 11.53 3.99
N PRO A 334 24.33 10.57 4.14
CA PRO A 334 24.22 9.29 3.42
C PRO A 334 22.90 8.59 3.67
N ALA A 335 22.33 7.97 2.62
CA ALA A 335 21.09 7.23 2.70
C ALA A 335 21.20 6.06 3.71
N ARG A 336 20.22 5.96 4.58
CA ARG A 336 20.08 4.84 5.52
C ARG A 336 18.65 4.33 5.45
N TYR A 337 18.53 3.04 5.15
CA TYR A 337 17.24 2.36 5.03
C TYR A 337 17.06 1.33 6.13
N SER A 338 15.83 1.20 6.58
CA SER A 338 15.47 0.14 7.51
C SER A 338 14.06 -0.34 7.21
N ASN A 339 13.79 -1.60 7.53
CA ASN A 339 12.48 -2.20 7.49
C ASN A 339 12.35 -3.25 8.58
N THR A 340 11.18 -3.31 9.19
CA THR A 340 10.76 -4.41 10.04
C THR A 340 9.28 -4.64 9.81
N CYS A 341 8.91 -5.86 9.49
CA CYS A 341 7.52 -6.28 9.36
C CYS A 341 7.13 -7.17 10.53
N TRP A 342 6.15 -6.72 11.30
CA TRP A 342 5.52 -7.49 12.37
C TRP A 342 4.18 -8.00 11.87
N SER A 343 3.85 -9.23 12.18
CA SER A 343 2.55 -9.83 11.83
C SER A 343 1.98 -10.50 13.05
N LEU A 344 0.70 -10.26 13.32
CA LEU A 344 -0.01 -10.90 14.41
C LEU A 344 -0.59 -12.24 13.95
N VAL A 345 -0.39 -13.29 14.73
CA VAL A 345 -0.97 -14.62 14.47
C VAL A 345 -2.16 -14.87 15.38
N ALA A 346 -2.06 -14.47 16.63
CA ALA A 346 -3.09 -14.56 17.66
C ALA A 346 -2.87 -13.49 18.72
N THR A 347 -3.73 -13.43 19.73
CA THR A 347 -3.53 -12.54 20.89
C THR A 347 -2.16 -12.82 21.53
N ASN A 348 -1.32 -11.78 21.65
CA ASN A 348 0.03 -11.86 22.23
C ASN A 348 0.99 -12.83 21.51
N ASP A 349 0.70 -13.21 20.27
CA ASP A 349 1.57 -14.06 19.46
C ASP A 349 1.75 -13.44 18.09
N GLY A 350 2.98 -13.03 17.80
CA GLY A 350 3.35 -12.38 16.55
C GLY A 350 4.64 -12.92 15.97
N VAL A 351 4.78 -12.76 14.66
CA VAL A 351 5.98 -13.16 13.90
C VAL A 351 6.69 -11.93 13.35
N LYS A 352 8.03 -12.00 13.29
CA LYS A 352 8.91 -10.93 12.83
C LYS A 352 9.83 -11.39 11.70
#